data_8fc53260698dc83dd905786e59f863c3
#
_entry.id   8fc53260698dc83dd905786e59f863c3
#
_cell.length_a   1.000
_cell.length_b   1.000
_cell.length_c   1.000
_cell.angle_alpha   90.00
_cell.angle_beta   90.00
_cell.angle_gamma   90.00
#
_symmetry.space_group_name_H-M   'P 1'
#
loop_
_entity.id
_entity.type
_entity.pdbx_description
1 polymer ?
#
loop_
_entity_poly.entity_id
_entity_poly.type
_entity_poly.pdbx_seq_one_letter_code
_entity_poly.pdbx_strand_id
1 'polypeptide(L)'
;MYLLIDIGNTRIKWQYRDEKNIFLSNAILIENFMDIDLSEIKSVKKVLVSNVNHSVVLDKLKENLSPFDCPIIEVNSESNQDLINDYTDRSTLGVDRWLAALGAWRLFGKDLIIINAGTAITIDLIQLDSKRKAHFRGGMILPGVAISLGILNNSTNLIDTEIGQSHYPSLNTKDAVTTGIMTSIQGAVNQVCKKLPSKLPILLTGGDANLIHEQAEDEWKSRVKLQDGLIFEGLMFYV
;
A
#
# COMPACT_ATOMS: atom_id res chain seq x y z
N MET A 1 14.22 20.02 -3.00
CA MET A 1 14.07 18.70 -2.39
C MET A 1 12.69 18.61 -1.76
N TYR A 2 12.12 17.43 -1.71
CA TYR A 2 10.81 17.14 -1.14
C TYR A 2 10.97 16.08 -0.06
N LEU A 3 10.18 16.20 1.01
CA LEU A 3 10.03 15.16 2.02
C LEU A 3 8.64 14.56 1.88
N LEU A 4 8.58 13.30 1.52
CA LEU A 4 7.35 12.54 1.34
C LEU A 4 7.18 11.62 2.54
N ILE A 5 6.01 11.63 3.17
CA ILE A 5 5.75 10.87 4.40
C ILE A 5 4.46 10.06 4.20
N ASP A 6 4.51 8.78 4.51
CA ASP A 6 3.36 7.88 4.53
C ASP A 6 3.13 7.39 5.96
N ILE A 7 2.06 7.87 6.59
CA ILE A 7 1.65 7.50 7.95
C ILE A 7 0.60 6.39 7.86
N GLY A 8 1.07 5.16 7.93
CA GLY A 8 0.22 3.97 7.98
C GLY A 8 -0.21 3.61 9.41
N ASN A 9 -1.00 2.53 9.54
CA ASN A 9 -1.45 2.05 10.85
C ASN A 9 -0.36 1.32 11.65
N THR A 10 0.63 0.74 10.98
CA THR A 10 1.71 -0.04 11.62
C THR A 10 3.06 0.66 11.53
N ARG A 11 3.30 1.42 10.47
CA ARG A 11 4.61 2.06 10.20
C ARG A 11 4.41 3.45 9.64
N ILE A 12 5.39 4.32 9.93
CA ILE A 12 5.63 5.56 9.19
C ILE A 12 6.80 5.29 8.26
N LYS A 13 6.65 5.67 7.00
CA LYS A 13 7.70 5.60 5.99
C LYS A 13 7.95 6.99 5.44
N TRP A 14 9.20 7.30 5.08
CA TRP A 14 9.49 8.58 4.44
C TRP A 14 10.58 8.45 3.39
N GLN A 15 10.50 9.36 2.41
CA GLN A 15 11.53 9.54 1.40
C GLN A 15 11.92 11.02 1.32
N TYR A 16 13.22 11.27 1.27
CA TYR A 16 13.79 12.57 0.92
C TYR A 16 14.32 12.48 -0.51
N ARG A 17 13.74 13.28 -1.42
CA ARG A 17 14.01 13.14 -2.85
C ARG A 17 13.83 14.43 -3.62
N ASP A 18 14.37 14.45 -4.84
CA ASP A 18 13.92 15.33 -5.91
C ASP A 18 12.97 14.57 -6.88
N GLU A 19 12.70 15.15 -8.02
CA GLU A 19 11.83 14.54 -9.03
C GLU A 19 12.39 13.23 -9.62
N LYS A 20 13.71 13.05 -9.57
CA LYS A 20 14.43 11.95 -10.23
C LYS A 20 15.11 10.98 -9.26
N ASN A 21 15.65 11.50 -8.15
CA ASN A 21 16.53 10.76 -7.27
C ASN A 21 15.97 10.68 -5.85
N ILE A 22 16.06 9.50 -5.26
CA ILE A 22 15.80 9.25 -3.82
C ILE A 22 17.15 9.30 -3.11
N PHE A 23 17.30 10.22 -2.15
CA PHE A 23 18.54 10.39 -1.38
C PHE A 23 18.48 9.68 -0.02
N LEU A 24 17.26 9.57 0.54
CA LEU A 24 17.01 8.85 1.79
C LEU A 24 15.65 8.16 1.69
N SER A 25 15.56 6.92 2.19
CA SER A 25 14.31 6.19 2.31
C SER A 25 14.38 5.36 3.59
N ASN A 26 13.47 5.62 4.53
CA ASN A 26 13.45 4.98 5.83
C ASN A 26 12.01 4.62 6.26
N ALA A 27 11.92 3.80 7.31
CA ALA A 27 10.66 3.41 7.93
C ALA A 27 10.86 3.16 9.42
N ILE A 28 9.85 3.47 10.22
CA ILE A 28 9.81 3.17 11.66
C ILE A 28 8.44 2.60 12.05
N LEU A 29 8.36 1.83 13.13
CA LEU A 29 7.08 1.41 13.68
C LEU A 29 6.32 2.62 14.22
N ILE A 30 5.00 2.61 14.08
CA ILE A 30 4.15 3.72 14.51
C ILE A 30 4.29 4.03 16.00
N GLU A 31 4.48 3.02 16.83
CA GLU A 31 4.69 3.17 18.28
C GLU A 31 5.96 3.95 18.65
N ASN A 32 6.95 3.94 17.74
CA ASN A 32 8.24 4.63 17.91
C ASN A 32 8.31 5.95 17.13
N PHE A 33 7.17 6.51 16.71
CA PHE A 33 7.14 7.69 15.84
C PHE A 33 7.87 8.92 16.40
N MET A 34 8.06 9.00 17.72
CA MET A 34 8.82 10.05 18.37
C MET A 34 10.33 9.98 18.06
N ASP A 35 10.83 8.81 17.67
CA ASP A 35 12.24 8.53 17.39
C ASP A 35 12.59 8.74 15.89
N ILE A 36 11.72 9.43 15.14
CA ILE A 36 11.99 9.75 13.73
C ILE A 36 13.20 10.66 13.64
N ASP A 37 14.28 10.14 13.05
CA ASP A 37 15.50 10.92 12.80
C ASP A 37 15.44 11.56 11.41
N LEU A 38 15.43 12.90 11.40
CA LEU A 38 15.46 13.73 10.19
C LEU A 38 16.74 14.54 10.09
N SER A 39 17.77 14.24 10.88
CA SER A 39 19.02 15.01 10.99
C SER A 39 19.82 15.10 9.69
N GLU A 40 19.71 14.11 8.81
CA GLU A 40 20.35 14.09 7.49
C GLU A 40 19.65 15.01 6.47
N ILE A 41 18.44 15.50 6.77
CA ILE A 41 17.63 16.31 5.87
C ILE A 41 17.97 17.78 6.08
N LYS A 42 18.61 18.42 5.09
CA LYS A 42 19.12 19.78 5.23
C LYS A 42 18.18 20.87 4.72
N SER A 43 17.43 20.62 3.67
CA SER A 43 16.60 21.62 3.01
C SER A 43 15.39 20.97 2.34
N VAL A 44 14.20 21.40 2.69
CA VAL A 44 12.93 20.90 2.16
C VAL A 44 12.15 22.06 1.55
N LYS A 45 11.70 21.93 0.31
CA LYS A 45 10.81 22.91 -0.35
C LYS A 45 9.36 22.70 0.05
N LYS A 46 8.98 21.44 0.28
CA LYS A 46 7.61 21.03 0.58
C LYS A 46 7.63 19.67 1.25
N VAL A 47 6.77 19.48 2.24
CA VAL A 47 6.45 18.17 2.84
C VAL A 47 5.09 17.72 2.33
N LEU A 48 4.99 16.51 1.82
CA LEU A 48 3.74 15.90 1.39
C LEU A 48 3.45 14.68 2.26
N VAL A 49 2.24 14.60 2.79
CA VAL A 49 1.85 13.59 3.77
C VAL A 49 0.66 12.80 3.29
N SER A 50 0.80 11.48 3.24
CA SER A 50 -0.26 10.49 3.24
C SER A 50 -0.56 10.11 4.68
N ASN A 51 -1.80 10.17 5.13
CA ASN A 51 -2.16 9.84 6.51
C ASN A 51 -3.46 9.03 6.56
N VAL A 52 -3.35 7.78 7.03
CA VAL A 52 -4.50 6.90 7.33
C VAL A 52 -4.57 6.54 8.82
N ASN A 53 -3.87 7.30 9.66
CA ASN A 53 -3.82 7.13 11.11
C ASN A 53 -4.52 8.30 11.83
N HIS A 54 -4.51 8.28 13.16
CA HIS A 54 -5.08 9.34 13.97
C HIS A 54 -4.32 10.67 13.82
N SER A 55 -5.02 11.79 13.95
CA SER A 55 -4.46 13.14 13.84
C SER A 55 -3.29 13.42 14.80
N VAL A 56 -3.29 12.78 15.98
CA VAL A 56 -2.25 12.97 16.99
C VAL A 56 -0.84 12.68 16.46
N VAL A 57 -0.67 11.63 15.64
CA VAL A 57 0.63 11.29 15.05
C VAL A 57 1.08 12.37 14.08
N LEU A 58 0.16 12.84 13.25
CA LEU A 58 0.46 13.90 12.28
C LEU A 58 0.79 15.23 12.99
N ASP A 59 0.04 15.60 14.05
CA ASP A 59 0.26 16.85 14.78
C ASP A 59 1.64 16.86 15.46
N LYS A 60 2.02 15.75 16.07
CA LYS A 60 3.36 15.59 16.65
C LYS A 60 4.45 15.63 15.58
N LEU A 61 4.20 14.99 14.42
CA LEU A 61 5.15 15.02 13.31
C LEU A 61 5.33 16.44 12.77
N LYS A 62 4.27 17.25 12.71
CA LYS A 62 4.35 18.68 12.31
C LYS A 62 5.25 19.48 13.25
N GLU A 63 5.25 19.19 14.56
CA GLU A 63 6.17 19.82 15.51
C GLU A 63 7.64 19.52 15.13
N ASN A 64 7.96 18.26 14.81
CA ASN A 64 9.31 17.84 14.39
C ASN A 64 9.72 18.41 13.02
N LEU A 65 8.75 18.72 12.17
CA LEU A 65 8.98 19.27 10.83
C LEU A 65 9.08 20.81 10.84
N SER A 66 8.71 21.48 11.94
CA SER A 66 8.70 22.95 12.04
C SER A 66 10.05 23.62 11.71
N PRO A 67 11.23 23.00 11.98
CA PRO A 67 12.52 23.62 11.63
C PRO A 67 12.75 23.78 10.11
N PHE A 68 12.01 23.07 9.27
CA PHE A 68 12.19 23.19 7.80
C PHE A 68 11.56 24.43 7.19
N ASP A 69 10.68 25.13 7.93
CA ASP A 69 10.02 26.38 7.49
C ASP A 69 9.47 26.28 6.04
N CYS A 70 8.73 25.21 5.75
CA CYS A 70 8.19 24.92 4.42
C CYS A 70 6.74 24.45 4.51
N PRO A 71 5.95 24.54 3.41
CA PRO A 71 4.59 24.03 3.38
C PRO A 71 4.51 22.54 3.67
N ILE A 72 3.62 22.15 4.60
CA ILE A 72 3.26 20.76 4.90
C ILE A 72 1.84 20.54 4.35
N ILE A 73 1.69 19.65 3.38
CA ILE A 73 0.43 19.38 2.70
C ILE A 73 0.02 17.94 3.00
N GLU A 74 -1.09 17.77 3.68
CA GLU A 74 -1.79 16.50 3.81
C GLU A 74 -2.64 16.27 2.57
N VAL A 75 -2.36 15.18 1.86
CA VAL A 75 -3.05 14.83 0.62
C VAL A 75 -4.35 14.09 0.95
N ASN A 76 -5.39 14.35 0.18
CA ASN A 76 -6.66 13.63 0.26
C ASN A 76 -6.88 12.73 -0.98
N SER A 77 -7.97 11.97 -0.98
CA SER A 77 -8.33 11.04 -2.06
C SER A 77 -9.27 11.64 -3.12
N GLU A 78 -9.27 12.95 -3.27
CA GLU A 78 -10.03 13.64 -4.31
C GLU A 78 -9.49 13.34 -5.71
N SER A 79 -10.38 13.34 -6.71
CA SER A 79 -9.96 13.19 -8.12
C SER A 79 -8.99 14.30 -8.53
N ASN A 80 -8.03 13.96 -9.38
CA ASN A 80 -7.17 14.93 -10.04
C ASN A 80 -7.31 14.83 -11.57
N GLN A 81 -6.47 15.58 -12.31
CA GLN A 81 -6.53 15.61 -13.78
C GLN A 81 -6.18 14.27 -14.42
N ASP A 82 -5.34 13.48 -13.76
CA ASP A 82 -4.71 12.27 -14.30
C ASP A 82 -5.48 11.00 -13.96
N LEU A 83 -6.18 10.98 -12.82
CA LEU A 83 -6.94 9.82 -12.35
C LEU A 83 -8.26 10.26 -11.72
N ILE A 84 -9.36 9.67 -12.16
CA ILE A 84 -10.71 9.95 -11.66
C ILE A 84 -11.01 8.92 -10.56
N ASN A 85 -11.43 9.40 -9.39
CA ASN A 85 -11.91 8.55 -8.31
C ASN A 85 -13.40 8.23 -8.51
N ASP A 86 -13.73 6.96 -8.78
CA ASP A 86 -15.10 6.49 -9.04
C ASP A 86 -15.85 6.08 -7.76
N TYR A 87 -15.30 6.29 -6.58
CA TYR A 87 -16.03 6.05 -5.34
C TYR A 87 -17.28 6.92 -5.27
N THR A 88 -18.40 6.36 -4.83
CA THR A 88 -19.66 7.08 -4.62
C THR A 88 -19.48 8.25 -3.64
N ASP A 89 -18.78 7.97 -2.54
CA ASP A 89 -18.29 9.00 -1.61
C ASP A 89 -16.75 8.94 -1.61
N ARG A 90 -16.14 9.91 -2.29
CA ARG A 90 -14.69 9.99 -2.50
C ARG A 90 -13.92 10.16 -1.20
N SER A 91 -14.53 10.78 -0.19
CA SER A 91 -13.92 11.01 1.11
C SER A 91 -13.67 9.72 1.90
N THR A 92 -14.37 8.63 1.55
CA THR A 92 -14.23 7.32 2.22
C THR A 92 -13.12 6.45 1.63
N LEU A 93 -12.51 6.85 0.51
CA LEU A 93 -11.35 6.14 -0.03
C LEU A 93 -10.12 6.44 0.80
N GLY A 94 -9.45 5.40 1.30
CA GLY A 94 -8.15 5.55 1.97
C GLY A 94 -7.13 6.24 1.05
N VAL A 95 -6.47 7.27 1.57
CA VAL A 95 -5.52 8.07 0.80
C VAL A 95 -4.31 7.22 0.35
N ASP A 96 -3.91 6.22 1.11
CA ASP A 96 -2.87 5.26 0.77
C ASP A 96 -3.20 4.47 -0.51
N ARG A 97 -4.44 4.01 -0.65
CA ARG A 97 -4.92 3.33 -1.85
C ARG A 97 -4.98 4.27 -3.05
N TRP A 98 -5.47 5.48 -2.83
CA TRP A 98 -5.51 6.52 -3.85
C TRP A 98 -4.12 6.86 -4.38
N LEU A 99 -3.16 7.10 -3.48
CA LEU A 99 -1.79 7.43 -3.84
C LEU A 99 -1.07 6.25 -4.50
N ALA A 100 -1.29 5.02 -4.04
CA ALA A 100 -0.76 3.84 -4.72
C ALA A 100 -1.28 3.74 -6.16
N ALA A 101 -2.56 4.07 -6.39
CA ALA A 101 -3.15 4.10 -7.73
C ALA A 101 -2.58 5.23 -8.60
N LEU A 102 -2.42 6.43 -8.07
CA LEU A 102 -1.74 7.53 -8.77
C LEU A 102 -0.30 7.17 -9.14
N GLY A 103 0.46 6.61 -8.19
CA GLY A 103 1.83 6.17 -8.45
C GLY A 103 1.91 5.09 -9.53
N ALA A 104 1.01 4.11 -9.48
CA ALA A 104 0.91 3.08 -10.50
C ALA A 104 0.54 3.67 -11.88
N TRP A 105 -0.40 4.61 -11.92
CA TRP A 105 -0.77 5.32 -13.13
C TRP A 105 0.42 6.11 -13.70
N ARG A 106 1.15 6.84 -12.88
CA ARG A 106 2.35 7.59 -13.27
C ARG A 106 3.40 6.70 -13.93
N LEU A 107 3.63 5.52 -13.36
CA LEU A 107 4.70 4.62 -13.83
C LEU A 107 4.32 3.81 -15.07
N PHE A 108 3.03 3.48 -15.24
CA PHE A 108 2.62 2.49 -16.24
C PHE A 108 1.62 3.01 -17.29
N GLY A 109 0.79 4.00 -16.99
CA GLY A 109 -0.13 4.66 -17.92
C GLY A 109 -1.12 3.73 -18.64
N LYS A 110 -1.57 2.65 -18.00
CA LYS A 110 -2.45 1.63 -18.60
C LYS A 110 -3.34 0.95 -17.56
N ASP A 111 -4.32 0.19 -18.06
CA ASP A 111 -5.14 -0.69 -17.22
C ASP A 111 -4.27 -1.66 -16.44
N LEU A 112 -4.50 -1.77 -15.13
CA LEU A 112 -3.75 -2.67 -14.27
C LEU A 112 -4.47 -2.94 -12.94
N ILE A 113 -4.06 -4.02 -12.29
CA ILE A 113 -4.46 -4.37 -10.93
C ILE A 113 -3.31 -3.99 -9.99
N ILE A 114 -3.66 -3.40 -8.84
CA ILE A 114 -2.71 -3.10 -7.77
C ILE A 114 -3.06 -3.99 -6.59
N ILE A 115 -2.10 -4.74 -6.10
CA ILE A 115 -2.21 -5.49 -4.84
C ILE A 115 -1.24 -4.85 -3.87
N ASN A 116 -1.76 -4.23 -2.81
CA ASN A 116 -0.96 -3.72 -1.70
C ASN A 116 -1.05 -4.71 -0.53
N ALA A 117 0.05 -5.40 -0.26
CA ALA A 117 0.17 -6.41 0.77
C ALA A 117 0.82 -5.83 2.03
N GLY A 118 0.01 -5.23 2.88
CA GLY A 118 0.43 -4.61 4.15
C GLY A 118 -0.39 -5.10 5.33
N THR A 119 -0.65 -4.22 6.28
CA THR A 119 -1.53 -4.45 7.44
C THR A 119 -2.91 -4.96 6.99
N ALA A 120 -3.47 -4.36 5.95
CA ALA A 120 -4.55 -4.92 5.14
C ALA A 120 -4.00 -5.27 3.75
N ILE A 121 -4.65 -6.21 3.07
CA ILE A 121 -4.40 -6.47 1.66
C ILE A 121 -5.50 -5.78 0.88
N THR A 122 -5.12 -4.90 -0.05
CA THR A 122 -6.06 -4.30 -0.99
C THR A 122 -5.80 -4.79 -2.40
N ILE A 123 -6.86 -4.98 -3.18
CA ILE A 123 -6.79 -5.36 -4.60
C ILE A 123 -7.61 -4.32 -5.36
N ASP A 124 -6.94 -3.42 -6.04
CA ASP A 124 -7.52 -2.24 -6.67
C ASP A 124 -7.37 -2.28 -8.19
N LEU A 125 -8.31 -1.67 -8.91
CA LEU A 125 -8.33 -1.63 -10.37
C LEU A 125 -8.18 -0.19 -10.88
N ILE A 126 -7.22 0.01 -11.78
CA ILE A 126 -7.18 1.17 -12.67
C ILE A 126 -7.64 0.72 -14.05
N GLN A 127 -8.54 1.48 -14.65
CA GLN A 127 -9.07 1.19 -15.97
C GLN A 127 -9.32 2.47 -16.77
N LEU A 128 -8.94 2.45 -18.04
CA LEU A 128 -9.26 3.50 -18.99
C LEU A 128 -10.71 3.40 -19.46
N ASP A 129 -11.38 4.54 -19.60
CA ASP A 129 -12.68 4.62 -20.24
C ASP A 129 -12.53 4.67 -21.80
N SER A 130 -13.65 4.75 -22.50
CA SER A 130 -13.69 4.87 -23.96
C SER A 130 -13.01 6.14 -24.50
N LYS A 131 -12.86 7.18 -23.66
CA LYS A 131 -12.18 8.44 -23.98
C LYS A 131 -10.72 8.43 -23.52
N ARG A 132 -10.21 7.27 -23.09
CA ARG A 132 -8.86 7.08 -22.56
C ARG A 132 -8.53 7.88 -21.29
N LYS A 133 -9.56 8.21 -20.49
CA LYS A 133 -9.36 8.76 -19.16
C LYS A 133 -9.16 7.63 -18.17
N ALA A 134 -8.21 7.78 -17.26
CA ALA A 134 -7.93 6.80 -16.24
C ALA A 134 -8.89 6.94 -15.06
N HIS A 135 -9.39 5.80 -14.59
CA HIS A 135 -10.32 5.69 -13.48
C HIS A 135 -9.80 4.73 -12.43
N PHE A 136 -9.81 5.14 -11.18
CA PHE A 136 -9.75 4.25 -10.04
C PHE A 136 -11.14 3.64 -9.84
N ARG A 137 -11.31 2.39 -10.24
CA ARG A 137 -12.61 1.67 -10.23
C ARG A 137 -12.99 1.13 -8.86
N GLY A 138 -12.14 1.32 -7.85
CA GLY A 138 -12.29 0.67 -6.56
C GLY A 138 -11.65 -0.70 -6.53
N GLY A 139 -12.02 -1.49 -5.53
CA GLY A 139 -11.41 -2.79 -5.32
C GLY A 139 -11.97 -3.50 -4.10
N MET A 140 -11.17 -4.33 -3.46
CA MET A 140 -11.53 -5.05 -2.23
C MET A 140 -10.44 -4.91 -1.18
N ILE A 141 -10.83 -5.11 0.07
CA ILE A 141 -9.94 -5.06 1.23
C ILE A 141 -10.08 -6.40 1.97
N LEU A 142 -8.95 -7.02 2.29
CA LEU A 142 -8.87 -8.23 3.11
C LEU A 142 -7.95 -7.96 4.30
N PRO A 143 -8.07 -8.72 5.39
CA PRO A 143 -7.06 -8.71 6.45
C PRO A 143 -5.69 -9.11 5.90
N GLY A 144 -4.62 -8.43 6.30
CA GLY A 144 -3.25 -8.83 5.99
C GLY A 144 -2.86 -10.12 6.74
N VAL A 145 -1.72 -10.67 6.37
CA VAL A 145 -1.24 -11.95 6.93
C VAL A 145 -1.10 -11.88 8.45
N ALA A 146 -0.44 -10.85 8.96
CA ALA A 146 -0.25 -10.67 10.42
C ALA A 146 -1.56 -10.49 11.17
N ILE A 147 -2.53 -9.72 10.63
CA ILE A 147 -3.86 -9.56 11.23
C ILE A 147 -4.59 -10.90 11.27
N SER A 148 -4.58 -11.65 10.16
CA SER A 148 -5.27 -12.94 10.06
C SER A 148 -4.72 -13.95 11.09
N LEU A 149 -3.39 -14.01 11.24
CA LEU A 149 -2.73 -14.83 12.26
C LEU A 149 -3.12 -14.36 13.67
N GLY A 150 -3.06 -13.05 13.94
CA GLY A 150 -3.38 -12.48 15.24
C GLY A 150 -4.83 -12.73 15.66
N ILE A 151 -5.80 -12.63 14.74
CA ILE A 151 -7.21 -12.92 15.02
C ILE A 151 -7.37 -14.39 15.44
N LEU A 152 -6.77 -15.32 14.71
CA LEU A 152 -6.86 -16.75 15.02
C LEU A 152 -6.18 -17.09 16.36
N ASN A 153 -5.01 -16.50 16.61
CA ASN A 153 -4.30 -16.68 17.90
C ASN A 153 -5.12 -16.15 19.07
N ASN A 154 -5.68 -14.94 18.97
CA ASN A 154 -6.48 -14.34 20.03
C ASN A 154 -7.82 -15.05 20.28
N SER A 155 -8.34 -15.73 19.26
CA SER A 155 -9.62 -16.46 19.34
C SER A 155 -9.46 -17.91 19.77
N THR A 156 -8.23 -18.44 19.80
CA THR A 156 -7.94 -19.84 20.13
C THR A 156 -6.64 -19.91 20.94
N ASN A 157 -6.63 -20.68 22.03
CA ASN A 157 -5.45 -20.82 22.90
C ASN A 157 -4.33 -21.71 22.31
N LEU A 158 -4.46 -22.19 21.09
CA LEU A 158 -3.60 -23.24 20.51
C LEU A 158 -2.93 -22.85 19.17
N ILE A 159 -3.20 -21.65 18.66
CA ILE A 159 -2.65 -21.19 17.37
C ILE A 159 -1.51 -20.20 17.62
N ASP A 160 -0.33 -20.55 17.13
CA ASP A 160 0.86 -19.69 17.15
C ASP A 160 0.75 -18.58 16.10
N THR A 161 1.41 -17.44 16.32
CA THR A 161 1.50 -16.32 15.39
C THR A 161 2.59 -16.49 14.33
N GLU A 162 3.37 -17.56 14.39
CA GLU A 162 4.39 -17.83 13.39
C GLU A 162 3.81 -18.31 12.06
N ILE A 163 4.41 -17.86 10.97
CA ILE A 163 4.08 -18.29 9.61
C ILE A 163 4.68 -19.69 9.36
N GLY A 164 3.84 -20.64 8.96
CA GLY A 164 4.23 -21.97 8.52
C GLY A 164 4.47 -22.06 7.01
N GLN A 165 4.50 -23.27 6.50
CA GLN A 165 4.53 -23.55 5.07
C GLN A 165 3.12 -23.68 4.51
N SER A 166 2.89 -23.11 3.33
CA SER A 166 1.59 -23.24 2.66
C SER A 166 1.60 -24.43 1.72
N HIS A 167 0.86 -25.47 2.08
CA HIS A 167 0.65 -26.67 1.25
C HIS A 167 -0.63 -27.37 1.67
N TYR A 168 -1.26 -28.08 0.75
CA TYR A 168 -2.48 -28.84 1.04
C TYR A 168 -2.34 -30.31 0.60
N PRO A 169 -2.73 -31.27 1.46
CA PRO A 169 -3.20 -31.09 2.85
C PRO A 169 -2.05 -30.77 3.81
N SER A 170 -2.30 -29.88 4.78
CA SER A 170 -1.33 -29.54 5.84
C SER A 170 -1.45 -30.55 6.99
N LEU A 171 -0.32 -30.96 7.56
CA LEU A 171 -0.27 -32.00 8.58
C LEU A 171 -0.01 -31.48 10.00
N ASN A 172 0.02 -30.17 10.18
CA ASN A 172 0.10 -29.50 11.49
C ASN A 172 -0.67 -28.18 11.47
N THR A 173 -1.01 -27.65 12.65
CA THR A 173 -1.84 -26.47 12.81
C THR A 173 -1.22 -25.20 12.18
N LYS A 174 0.09 -24.99 12.39
CA LYS A 174 0.83 -23.84 11.86
C LYS A 174 0.72 -23.76 10.33
N ASP A 175 1.01 -24.86 9.65
CA ASP A 175 0.91 -24.93 8.18
C ASP A 175 -0.55 -24.84 7.71
N ALA A 176 -1.49 -25.45 8.43
CA ALA A 176 -2.91 -25.39 8.08
C ALA A 176 -3.46 -23.95 8.13
N VAL A 177 -3.07 -23.18 9.16
CA VAL A 177 -3.44 -21.76 9.30
C VAL A 177 -2.81 -20.94 8.15
N THR A 178 -1.53 -21.12 7.90
CA THR A 178 -0.82 -20.41 6.82
C THR A 178 -1.42 -20.75 5.46
N THR A 179 -1.70 -22.03 5.20
CA THR A 179 -2.36 -22.49 3.96
C THR A 179 -3.74 -21.85 3.79
N GLY A 180 -4.55 -21.78 4.85
CA GLY A 180 -5.86 -21.14 4.82
C GLY A 180 -5.79 -19.65 4.49
N ILE A 181 -4.87 -18.91 5.11
CA ILE A 181 -4.65 -17.48 4.85
C ILE A 181 -4.20 -17.26 3.40
N MET A 182 -3.19 -17.99 2.95
CA MET A 182 -2.66 -17.85 1.58
C MET A 182 -3.69 -18.23 0.53
N THR A 183 -4.44 -19.32 0.74
CA THR A 183 -5.53 -19.72 -0.16
C THR A 183 -6.63 -18.66 -0.25
N SER A 184 -6.96 -17.99 0.87
CA SER A 184 -7.95 -16.91 0.87
C SER A 184 -7.48 -15.72 0.03
N ILE A 185 -6.23 -15.31 0.18
CA ILE A 185 -5.62 -14.23 -0.59
C ILE A 185 -5.58 -14.57 -2.08
N GLN A 186 -5.08 -15.76 -2.42
CA GLN A 186 -5.00 -16.23 -3.80
C GLN A 186 -6.38 -16.35 -4.43
N GLY A 187 -7.36 -16.88 -3.70
CA GLY A 187 -8.76 -16.97 -4.14
C GLY A 187 -9.36 -15.61 -4.47
N ALA A 188 -9.07 -14.57 -3.66
CA ALA A 188 -9.50 -13.20 -3.93
C ALA A 188 -8.86 -12.64 -5.22
N VAL A 189 -7.54 -12.81 -5.39
CA VAL A 189 -6.83 -12.39 -6.62
C VAL A 189 -7.37 -13.12 -7.84
N ASN A 190 -7.53 -14.45 -7.78
CA ASN A 190 -8.09 -15.26 -8.86
C ASN A 190 -9.50 -14.78 -9.23
N GLN A 191 -10.35 -14.49 -8.24
CA GLN A 191 -11.70 -13.99 -8.47
C GLN A 191 -11.72 -12.65 -9.20
N VAL A 192 -10.82 -11.74 -8.86
CA VAL A 192 -10.67 -10.46 -9.58
C VAL A 192 -10.19 -10.72 -11.02
N CYS A 193 -9.17 -11.56 -11.18
CA CYS A 193 -8.63 -11.90 -12.49
C CYS A 193 -9.65 -12.54 -13.42
N LYS A 194 -10.55 -13.38 -12.90
CA LYS A 194 -11.62 -14.05 -13.68
C LYS A 194 -12.73 -13.10 -14.14
N LYS A 195 -12.96 -12.01 -13.37
CA LYS A 195 -14.00 -11.01 -13.70
C LYS A 195 -13.56 -9.98 -14.74
N LEU A 196 -12.27 -9.88 -15.01
CA LEU A 196 -11.73 -8.88 -15.92
C LEU A 196 -11.61 -9.45 -17.35
N PRO A 197 -11.94 -8.65 -18.39
CA PRO A 197 -12.01 -9.13 -19.77
C PRO A 197 -10.63 -9.44 -20.40
N SER A 198 -9.54 -9.02 -19.76
CA SER A 198 -8.18 -9.20 -20.29
C SER A 198 -7.22 -9.60 -19.17
N LYS A 199 -6.08 -10.18 -19.56
CA LYS A 199 -4.97 -10.48 -18.66
C LYS A 199 -4.22 -9.18 -18.32
N LEU A 200 -4.77 -8.41 -17.37
CA LEU A 200 -4.15 -7.18 -16.93
C LEU A 200 -2.84 -7.45 -16.16
N PRO A 201 -1.83 -6.59 -16.28
CA PRO A 201 -0.66 -6.66 -15.41
C PRO A 201 -1.07 -6.40 -13.96
N ILE A 202 -0.34 -7.02 -13.04
CA ILE A 202 -0.55 -6.90 -11.60
C ILE A 202 0.68 -6.26 -10.99
N LEU A 203 0.50 -5.13 -10.30
CA LEU A 203 1.54 -4.55 -9.46
C LEU A 203 1.33 -5.04 -8.04
N LEU A 204 2.34 -5.66 -7.48
CA LEU A 204 2.33 -6.15 -6.12
C LEU A 204 3.31 -5.34 -5.29
N THR A 205 2.83 -4.72 -4.22
CA THR A 205 3.58 -3.84 -3.32
C THR A 205 3.27 -4.16 -1.86
N GLY A 206 4.00 -3.57 -0.93
CA GLY A 206 3.78 -3.73 0.51
C GLY A 206 4.76 -4.69 1.16
N GLY A 207 4.74 -4.74 2.50
CA GLY A 207 5.69 -5.51 3.29
C GLY A 207 5.64 -7.02 3.06
N ASP A 208 4.44 -7.56 2.78
CA ASP A 208 4.23 -8.99 2.54
C ASP A 208 4.22 -9.35 1.04
N ALA A 209 4.61 -8.41 0.16
CA ALA A 209 4.58 -8.62 -1.29
C ALA A 209 5.41 -9.83 -1.74
N ASN A 210 6.62 -9.98 -1.22
CA ASN A 210 7.49 -11.12 -1.55
C ASN A 210 6.85 -12.45 -1.10
N LEU A 211 6.33 -12.50 0.13
CA LEU A 211 5.67 -13.69 0.66
C LEU A 211 4.48 -14.13 -0.22
N ILE A 212 3.63 -13.15 -0.61
CA ILE A 212 2.48 -13.43 -1.48
C ILE A 212 2.94 -13.84 -2.89
N HIS A 213 3.98 -13.20 -3.43
CA HIS A 213 4.52 -13.53 -4.74
C HIS A 213 5.11 -14.94 -4.80
N GLU A 214 5.85 -15.35 -3.77
CA GLU A 214 6.42 -16.69 -3.67
C GLU A 214 5.34 -17.78 -3.68
N GLN A 215 4.22 -17.51 -3.01
CA GLN A 215 3.08 -18.42 -2.89
C GLN A 215 2.06 -18.26 -4.03
N ALA A 216 2.30 -17.35 -4.99
CA ALA A 216 1.37 -17.06 -6.07
C ALA A 216 1.18 -18.26 -7.01
N GLU A 217 -0.07 -18.50 -7.39
CA GLU A 217 -0.41 -19.51 -8.41
C GLU A 217 0.06 -19.07 -9.81
N ASP A 218 0.43 -20.02 -10.64
CA ASP A 218 0.95 -19.77 -12.00
C ASP A 218 -0.02 -18.97 -12.88
N GLU A 219 -1.33 -19.07 -12.63
CA GLU A 219 -2.39 -18.37 -13.37
C GLU A 219 -2.18 -16.84 -13.40
N TRP A 220 -1.72 -16.25 -12.31
CA TRP A 220 -1.50 -14.81 -12.23
C TRP A 220 -0.05 -14.40 -11.91
N LYS A 221 0.77 -15.32 -11.42
CA LYS A 221 2.18 -15.07 -11.05
C LYS A 221 2.98 -14.46 -12.19
N SER A 222 2.81 -14.98 -13.40
CA SER A 222 3.51 -14.51 -14.61
C SER A 222 3.18 -13.06 -15.00
N ARG A 223 2.11 -12.48 -14.44
CA ARG A 223 1.67 -11.10 -14.69
C ARG A 223 2.11 -10.13 -13.62
N VAL A 224 2.68 -10.65 -12.52
CA VAL A 224 3.09 -9.83 -11.38
C VAL A 224 4.39 -9.10 -11.68
N LYS A 225 4.40 -7.82 -11.34
CA LYS A 225 5.60 -7.02 -11.17
C LYS A 225 5.63 -6.53 -9.72
N LEU A 226 6.68 -6.87 -8.99
CA LEU A 226 6.95 -6.27 -7.69
C LEU A 226 7.34 -4.81 -7.89
N GLN A 227 6.69 -3.91 -7.16
CA GLN A 227 6.90 -2.48 -7.30
C GLN A 227 6.76 -1.78 -5.96
N ASP A 228 7.87 -1.40 -5.37
CA ASP A 228 7.87 -0.63 -4.13
C ASP A 228 7.60 0.86 -4.37
N GLY A 229 7.22 1.55 -3.30
CA GLY A 229 7.16 3.00 -3.26
C GLY A 229 6.01 3.64 -4.04
N LEU A 230 4.97 2.89 -4.41
CA LEU A 230 3.83 3.43 -5.19
C LEU A 230 3.18 4.65 -4.52
N ILE A 231 3.04 4.67 -3.20
CA ILE A 231 2.47 5.81 -2.46
C ILE A 231 3.34 7.05 -2.66
N PHE A 232 4.66 6.91 -2.59
CA PHE A 232 5.58 8.03 -2.81
C PHE A 232 5.54 8.54 -4.26
N GLU A 233 5.43 7.65 -5.24
CA GLU A 233 5.22 8.07 -6.63
C GLU A 233 3.88 8.78 -6.81
N GLY A 234 2.85 8.39 -6.06
CA GLY A 234 1.57 9.10 -6.02
C GLY A 234 1.67 10.49 -5.37
N LEU A 235 2.41 10.62 -4.27
CA LEU A 235 2.68 11.92 -3.64
C LEU A 235 3.38 12.90 -4.59
N MET A 236 4.21 12.42 -5.50
CA MET A 236 4.90 13.26 -6.49
C MET A 236 3.96 13.97 -7.48
N PHE A 237 2.67 13.64 -7.55
CA PHE A 237 1.68 14.45 -8.30
C PHE A 237 1.35 15.79 -7.64
N TYR A 238 1.69 15.97 -6.37
CA TYR A 238 1.39 17.16 -5.55
C TYR A 238 2.60 18.06 -5.31
N VAL A 239 3.68 17.79 -6.01
CA VAL A 239 4.96 18.55 -5.95
C VAL A 239 4.86 19.91 -6.61
#